data_c653865bc8b7c8f9f00622cbf7d0ef0b
#
_entry.id   c653865bc8b7c8f9f00622cbf7d0ef0b
#
_cell.length_a   1.000
_cell.length_b   1.000
_cell.length_c   1.000
_cell.angle_alpha   90.00
_cell.angle_beta   90.00
_cell.angle_gamma   90.00
#
_symmetry.space_group_name_H-M   'P 1'
#
loop_
_entity.id
_entity.type
_entity.pdbx_description
1 polymer ?
#
loop_
_entity_poly.entity_id
_entity_poly.type
_entity_poly.pdbx_seq_one_letter_code
_entity_poly.pdbx_strand_id
1 'polypeptide(L)'
;MARAGFKRKFRPLEILTEEQVEAIHRGTLEVLWVTGIRMEHERALKILEKNGCKVDYQSSRVHFPPALVEDSLRKCPSTFRLRAREQKNDLVLGGNTVYFSAFPGMKTVDLDTWEPRVATRREFYDAVTVLDALNTVDLFKAYTPYFGFEGVPASMAMLESFAGKARNSSKFQPEGYSNNSELFTIQLAQALGMEIYLYALPGSPLTYFTDAIQAALRGAEADFAVKVGDGPMFGGTAPATIAGALITHNAECVAPIVLLQVAKPGTRILASHLDFPLNMQNGAPTFGGIGTSLHTVAFNQIWRRKYEVPTANLSSISSSKKADFQAGYERAIAAFLCAQSGANYVALHGSVHGELTHHPLQAILDDDLAGMIGRFIEGITVNDETLAIDLIEEVGPIPGHFLNKAHTRKWWKLEQFVPRAADRLTYPEWMNAGKKSCLDYARERMAEILATHNPTPLAPGQEEDIERILEQARKYYKEKGLISDEEMATYRQSMNSANYPYG
;
A
#
# COMPACT_ATOMS: atom_id res chain seq x y z
N MET A 1 -14.97 5.92 15.46
CA MET A 1 -14.42 7.09 14.73
C MET A 1 -13.41 6.56 13.73
N ALA A 2 -13.24 7.22 12.57
CA ALA A 2 -12.20 6.84 11.63
C ALA A 2 -10.82 6.98 12.26
N ARG A 3 -9.86 6.13 11.87
CA ARG A 3 -8.48 6.23 12.33
C ARG A 3 -7.89 7.56 11.87
N ALA A 4 -7.17 8.25 12.76
CA ALA A 4 -6.69 9.60 12.47
C ALA A 4 -5.62 9.62 11.35
N GLY A 5 -4.79 8.58 11.20
CA GLY A 5 -3.56 8.67 10.42
C GLY A 5 -2.68 9.82 10.94
N PHE A 6 -1.74 10.25 10.14
CA PHE A 6 -0.92 11.43 10.44
C PHE A 6 -1.38 12.61 9.58
N LYS A 7 -1.62 13.78 10.18
CA LYS A 7 -2.06 14.98 9.44
C LYS A 7 -0.87 15.86 9.12
N ARG A 8 -0.56 16.00 7.83
CA ARG A 8 0.44 16.97 7.37
C ARG A 8 -0.07 18.39 7.63
N LYS A 9 0.71 19.20 8.39
CA LYS A 9 0.36 20.55 8.79
C LYS A 9 1.03 21.67 7.98
N PHE A 10 1.83 21.31 6.98
CA PHE A 10 2.53 22.25 6.11
C PHE A 10 2.33 21.87 4.64
N ARG A 11 2.74 22.76 3.73
CA ARG A 11 2.59 22.54 2.28
C ARG A 11 3.38 21.30 1.87
N PRO A 12 2.81 20.42 1.05
CA PRO A 12 3.55 19.31 0.45
C PRO A 12 4.73 19.81 -0.38
N LEU A 13 5.78 18.97 -0.45
CA LEU A 13 6.92 19.20 -1.31
C LEU A 13 6.49 19.21 -2.79
N GLU A 14 6.89 20.24 -3.52
CA GLU A 14 6.65 20.44 -4.94
C GLU A 14 7.98 20.69 -5.64
N ILE A 15 8.24 20.02 -6.74
CA ILE A 15 9.50 20.10 -7.49
C ILE A 15 9.30 20.51 -8.95
N LEU A 16 8.05 20.60 -9.41
CA LEU A 16 7.70 21.03 -10.76
C LEU A 16 7.09 22.42 -10.72
N THR A 17 7.37 23.24 -11.74
CA THR A 17 6.63 24.49 -11.96
C THR A 17 5.24 24.20 -12.55
N GLU A 18 4.33 25.16 -12.52
CA GLU A 18 2.99 25.01 -13.14
C GLU A 18 3.11 24.71 -14.65
N GLU A 19 4.06 25.35 -15.36
CA GLU A 19 4.30 25.10 -16.79
C GLU A 19 4.79 23.67 -17.05
N GLN A 20 5.61 23.12 -16.13
CA GLN A 20 6.08 21.74 -16.23
C GLN A 20 4.95 20.73 -15.95
N VAL A 21 4.09 20.99 -14.98
CA VAL A 21 2.89 20.19 -14.73
C VAL A 21 1.97 20.18 -15.95
N GLU A 22 1.71 21.35 -16.55
CA GLU A 22 0.90 21.47 -17.76
C GLU A 22 1.57 20.80 -18.99
N ALA A 23 2.89 20.85 -19.12
CA ALA A 23 3.60 20.18 -20.20
C ALA A 23 3.46 18.65 -20.11
N ILE A 24 3.63 18.07 -18.90
CA ILE A 24 3.44 16.64 -18.65
C ILE A 24 1.98 16.25 -18.90
N HIS A 25 1.03 17.03 -18.44
CA HIS A 25 -0.39 16.78 -18.66
C HIS A 25 -0.74 16.79 -20.16
N ARG A 26 -0.30 17.80 -20.93
CA ARG A 26 -0.50 17.82 -22.39
C ARG A 26 0.13 16.61 -23.06
N GLY A 27 1.36 16.21 -22.66
CA GLY A 27 1.98 14.99 -23.17
C GLY A 27 1.16 13.73 -22.86
N THR A 28 0.55 13.65 -21.67
CA THR A 28 -0.37 12.56 -21.31
C THR A 28 -1.59 12.52 -22.22
N LEU A 29 -2.23 13.68 -22.47
CA LEU A 29 -3.37 13.78 -23.39
C LEU A 29 -2.99 13.41 -24.83
N GLU A 30 -1.82 13.81 -25.28
CA GLU A 30 -1.30 13.48 -26.62
C GLU A 30 -1.06 11.97 -26.76
N VAL A 31 -0.43 11.33 -25.79
CA VAL A 31 -0.23 9.87 -25.79
C VAL A 31 -1.57 9.14 -25.79
N LEU A 32 -2.52 9.54 -24.98
CA LEU A 32 -3.87 8.94 -24.92
C LEU A 32 -4.63 9.11 -26.24
N TRP A 33 -4.44 10.23 -26.94
CA TRP A 33 -5.15 10.52 -28.21
C TRP A 33 -4.43 9.94 -29.42
N VAL A 34 -3.10 10.11 -29.54
CA VAL A 34 -2.35 9.73 -30.74
C VAL A 34 -1.91 8.28 -30.67
N THR A 35 -1.29 7.86 -29.56
CA THR A 35 -0.82 6.49 -29.37
C THR A 35 -1.97 5.56 -28.95
N GLY A 36 -2.78 6.00 -27.99
CA GLY A 36 -3.85 5.22 -27.40
C GLY A 36 -3.36 4.12 -26.45
N ILE A 37 -4.31 3.44 -25.83
CA ILE A 37 -4.09 2.33 -24.90
C ILE A 37 -4.69 1.04 -25.46
N ARG A 38 -3.92 -0.04 -25.44
CA ARG A 38 -4.46 -1.38 -25.73
C ARG A 38 -5.28 -1.87 -24.54
N MET A 39 -6.54 -2.25 -24.78
CA MET A 39 -7.45 -2.69 -23.71
C MET A 39 -8.17 -3.97 -24.15
N GLU A 40 -7.74 -5.11 -23.64
CA GLU A 40 -8.22 -6.44 -24.04
C GLU A 40 -9.51 -6.84 -23.31
N HIS A 41 -10.59 -6.07 -23.51
CA HIS A 41 -11.88 -6.38 -22.87
C HIS A 41 -13.03 -5.86 -23.72
N GLU A 42 -13.77 -6.76 -24.38
CA GLU A 42 -14.80 -6.42 -25.39
C GLU A 42 -15.85 -5.44 -24.85
N ARG A 43 -16.38 -5.68 -23.63
CA ARG A 43 -17.38 -4.79 -23.02
C ARG A 43 -16.82 -3.40 -22.78
N ALA A 44 -15.56 -3.28 -22.37
CA ALA A 44 -14.91 -1.98 -22.16
C ALA A 44 -14.75 -1.22 -23.46
N LEU A 45 -14.33 -1.91 -24.54
CA LEU A 45 -14.22 -1.31 -25.87
C LEU A 45 -15.57 -0.73 -26.34
N LYS A 46 -16.67 -1.49 -26.18
CA LYS A 46 -18.02 -1.03 -26.51
C LYS A 46 -18.49 0.16 -25.67
N ILE A 47 -18.17 0.16 -24.37
CA ILE A 47 -18.49 1.30 -23.47
C ILE A 47 -17.76 2.54 -23.93
N LEU A 48 -16.44 2.44 -24.18
CA LEU A 48 -15.60 3.57 -24.59
C LEU A 48 -16.00 4.13 -25.96
N GLU A 49 -16.26 3.27 -26.94
CA GLU A 49 -16.73 3.69 -28.26
C GLU A 49 -18.06 4.46 -28.18
N LYS A 50 -19.04 3.92 -27.43
CA LYS A 50 -20.33 4.58 -27.21
C LYS A 50 -20.20 5.96 -26.59
N ASN A 51 -19.14 6.21 -25.83
CA ASN A 51 -18.88 7.48 -25.15
C ASN A 51 -17.87 8.36 -25.90
N GLY A 52 -17.59 8.07 -27.18
CA GLY A 52 -16.85 8.95 -28.08
C GLY A 52 -15.35 8.68 -28.21
N CYS A 53 -14.84 7.59 -27.62
CA CYS A 53 -13.49 7.12 -27.93
C CYS A 53 -13.43 6.51 -29.31
N LYS A 54 -12.28 6.66 -30.01
CA LYS A 54 -12.03 5.94 -31.24
C LYS A 54 -11.43 4.58 -30.89
N VAL A 55 -12.10 3.50 -31.33
CA VAL A 55 -11.69 2.12 -31.02
C VAL A 55 -11.29 1.39 -32.29
N ASP A 56 -10.10 0.80 -32.27
CA ASP A 56 -9.64 -0.19 -33.23
C ASP A 56 -9.81 -1.59 -32.62
N TYR A 57 -10.82 -2.30 -33.02
CA TYR A 57 -11.13 -3.65 -32.51
C TYR A 57 -10.09 -4.70 -32.93
N GLN A 58 -9.39 -4.50 -34.05
CA GLN A 58 -8.38 -5.45 -34.51
C GLN A 58 -7.17 -5.49 -33.59
N SER A 59 -6.71 -4.31 -33.13
CA SER A 59 -5.58 -4.17 -32.21
C SER A 59 -6.02 -4.01 -30.75
N SER A 60 -7.32 -3.96 -30.47
CA SER A 60 -7.91 -3.60 -29.18
C SER A 60 -7.43 -2.25 -28.65
N ARG A 61 -7.13 -1.31 -29.54
CA ARG A 61 -6.57 0.00 -29.20
C ARG A 61 -7.66 1.06 -29.09
N VAL A 62 -7.60 1.82 -28.01
CA VAL A 62 -8.54 2.90 -27.71
C VAL A 62 -7.80 4.23 -27.70
N HIS A 63 -8.31 5.21 -28.42
CA HIS A 63 -7.86 6.59 -28.44
C HIS A 63 -8.85 7.47 -27.70
N PHE A 64 -8.39 8.20 -26.70
CA PHE A 64 -9.21 8.94 -25.77
C PHE A 64 -9.23 10.42 -26.12
N PRO A 65 -10.39 11.02 -26.47
CA PRO A 65 -10.47 12.45 -26.75
C PRO A 65 -10.08 13.28 -25.50
N PRO A 66 -9.24 14.30 -25.64
CA PRO A 66 -8.80 15.14 -24.51
C PRO A 66 -9.95 15.69 -23.66
N ALA A 67 -11.03 16.18 -24.28
CA ALA A 67 -12.19 16.68 -23.58
C ALA A 67 -12.89 15.62 -22.70
N LEU A 68 -12.94 14.36 -23.16
CA LEU A 68 -13.52 13.25 -22.39
C LEU A 68 -12.61 12.87 -21.21
N VAL A 69 -11.29 12.92 -21.41
CA VAL A 69 -10.31 12.70 -20.34
C VAL A 69 -10.49 13.73 -19.23
N GLU A 70 -10.50 15.02 -19.58
CA GLU A 70 -10.69 16.13 -18.64
C GLU A 70 -12.02 16.04 -17.88
N ASP A 71 -13.11 15.72 -18.59
CA ASP A 71 -14.42 15.55 -17.96
C ASP A 71 -14.45 14.36 -16.99
N SER A 72 -13.78 13.26 -17.34
CA SER A 72 -13.69 12.06 -16.50
C SER A 72 -12.86 12.31 -15.24
N LEU A 73 -11.74 13.01 -15.34
CA LEU A 73 -10.91 13.37 -14.18
C LEU A 73 -11.70 14.25 -13.20
N ARG A 74 -12.47 15.23 -13.69
CA ARG A 74 -13.33 16.10 -12.82
C ARG A 74 -14.43 15.35 -12.09
N LYS A 75 -14.84 14.18 -12.56
CA LYS A 75 -15.86 13.34 -11.90
C LYS A 75 -15.32 12.52 -10.74
N CYS A 76 -14.00 12.40 -10.60
CA CYS A 76 -13.39 11.66 -9.51
C CYS A 76 -13.58 12.38 -8.17
N PRO A 77 -14.11 11.71 -7.13
CA PRO A 77 -14.15 12.30 -5.79
C PRO A 77 -12.74 12.57 -5.26
N SER A 78 -12.47 13.83 -4.88
CA SER A 78 -11.17 14.23 -4.31
C SER A 78 -10.94 13.72 -2.87
N THR A 79 -12.01 13.29 -2.20
CA THR A 79 -11.96 12.72 -0.85
C THR A 79 -13.06 11.67 -0.71
N PHE A 80 -12.74 10.54 -0.12
CA PHE A 80 -13.70 9.49 0.16
C PHE A 80 -13.27 8.61 1.33
N ARG A 81 -14.27 7.96 1.96
CA ARG A 81 -14.06 6.99 3.04
C ARG A 81 -13.97 5.58 2.49
N LEU A 82 -13.13 4.76 3.12
CA LEU A 82 -13.06 3.32 2.98
C LEU A 82 -13.39 2.69 4.32
N ARG A 83 -14.42 1.84 4.36
CA ARG A 83 -14.88 1.20 5.59
C ARG A 83 -14.09 -0.06 5.88
N ALA A 84 -13.44 -0.11 7.03
CA ALA A 84 -12.81 -1.31 7.56
C ALA A 84 -13.83 -2.19 8.30
N ARG A 85 -13.44 -3.39 8.75
CA ARG A 85 -14.30 -4.27 9.57
C ARG A 85 -14.73 -3.61 10.89
N GLU A 86 -13.89 -2.75 11.47
CA GLU A 86 -14.25 -1.89 12.58
C GLU A 86 -14.12 -0.41 12.21
N GLN A 87 -15.13 0.39 12.55
CA GLN A 87 -15.21 1.80 12.22
C GLN A 87 -14.00 2.63 12.68
N LYS A 88 -13.36 2.25 13.82
CA LYS A 88 -12.14 2.92 14.30
C LYS A 88 -10.95 2.82 13.33
N ASN A 89 -10.99 1.84 12.43
CA ASN A 89 -9.96 1.57 11.42
C ASN A 89 -10.36 2.05 10.02
N ASP A 90 -11.46 2.78 9.87
CA ASP A 90 -11.83 3.38 8.60
C ASP A 90 -10.78 4.39 8.14
N LEU A 91 -10.61 4.47 6.84
CA LEU A 91 -9.69 5.42 6.22
C LEU A 91 -10.48 6.52 5.51
N VAL A 92 -9.97 7.74 5.56
CA VAL A 92 -10.45 8.86 4.73
C VAL A 92 -9.30 9.27 3.82
N LEU A 93 -9.38 8.88 2.55
CA LEU A 93 -8.39 9.22 1.55
C LEU A 93 -8.70 10.59 0.93
N GLY A 94 -7.64 11.32 0.62
CA GLY A 94 -7.70 12.71 0.15
C GLY A 94 -7.22 13.71 1.19
N GLY A 95 -7.09 14.97 0.79
CA GLY A 95 -6.61 16.05 1.67
C GLY A 95 -5.19 15.83 2.18
N ASN A 96 -4.97 16.12 3.47
CA ASN A 96 -3.64 16.13 4.09
C ASN A 96 -3.37 14.94 5.03
N THR A 97 -4.22 13.92 5.03
CA THR A 97 -4.01 12.74 5.88
C THR A 97 -3.11 11.74 5.15
N VAL A 98 -2.11 11.23 5.87
CA VAL A 98 -1.17 10.21 5.42
C VAL A 98 -1.33 8.97 6.28
N TYR A 99 -1.54 7.84 5.64
CA TYR A 99 -1.60 6.51 6.24
C TYR A 99 -0.37 5.69 5.84
N PHE A 100 -0.02 4.71 6.64
CA PHE A 100 1.01 3.74 6.26
C PHE A 100 0.41 2.35 6.09
N SER A 101 0.92 1.60 5.11
CA SER A 101 0.48 0.24 4.85
C SER A 101 1.61 -0.78 4.97
N ALA A 102 1.21 -2.02 5.26
CA ALA A 102 2.08 -3.15 5.07
C ALA A 102 2.35 -3.37 3.57
N PHE A 103 3.54 -3.91 3.26
CA PHE A 103 3.95 -4.28 1.91
C PHE A 103 3.96 -5.81 1.78
N PRO A 104 3.51 -6.40 0.66
CA PRO A 104 3.54 -7.85 0.48
C PRO A 104 4.95 -8.37 0.20
N GLY A 105 5.13 -9.68 0.35
CA GLY A 105 6.24 -10.43 -0.18
C GLY A 105 5.77 -11.69 -0.86
N MET A 106 6.48 -12.13 -1.89
CA MET A 106 6.20 -13.41 -2.53
C MET A 106 6.53 -14.59 -1.60
N LYS A 107 7.50 -14.38 -0.71
CA LYS A 107 8.02 -15.36 0.24
C LYS A 107 8.38 -14.72 1.56
N THR A 108 8.57 -15.53 2.60
CA THR A 108 9.31 -15.13 3.80
C THR A 108 10.81 -15.26 3.58
N VAL A 109 11.62 -14.80 4.54
CA VAL A 109 13.07 -14.92 4.53
C VAL A 109 13.54 -15.57 5.84
N ASP A 110 14.50 -16.46 5.75
CA ASP A 110 15.22 -16.96 6.92
C ASP A 110 16.16 -15.87 7.45
N LEU A 111 16.10 -15.57 8.74
CA LEU A 111 16.83 -14.43 9.33
C LEU A 111 18.33 -14.68 9.58
N ASP A 112 18.74 -15.94 9.55
CA ASP A 112 20.15 -16.31 9.78
C ASP A 112 20.91 -16.38 8.44
N THR A 113 20.25 -16.96 7.42
CA THR A 113 20.85 -17.13 6.08
C THR A 113 20.43 -16.06 5.09
N TRP A 114 19.31 -15.38 5.34
CA TRP A 114 18.62 -14.43 4.44
C TRP A 114 18.13 -15.07 3.13
N GLU A 115 17.93 -16.39 3.13
CA GLU A 115 17.41 -17.12 1.98
C GLU A 115 15.88 -17.05 1.93
N PRO A 116 15.30 -16.76 0.74
CA PRO A 116 13.83 -16.73 0.57
C PRO A 116 13.26 -18.16 0.58
N ARG A 117 12.18 -18.36 1.28
CA ARG A 117 11.38 -19.61 1.28
C ARG A 117 9.89 -19.33 1.36
N VAL A 118 9.07 -20.31 1.00
CA VAL A 118 7.63 -20.26 1.18
C VAL A 118 7.31 -20.17 2.68
N ALA A 119 6.37 -19.31 3.05
CA ALA A 119 5.91 -19.20 4.42
C ALA A 119 4.98 -20.36 4.78
N THR A 120 5.06 -20.85 6.01
CA THR A 120 4.05 -21.75 6.57
C THR A 120 2.74 -20.99 6.87
N ARG A 121 1.64 -21.72 7.01
CA ARG A 121 0.37 -21.13 7.44
C ARG A 121 0.52 -20.40 8.78
N ARG A 122 1.23 -20.98 9.73
CA ARG A 122 1.49 -20.37 11.03
C ARG A 122 2.24 -19.04 10.90
N GLU A 123 3.30 -18.99 10.12
CA GLU A 123 4.05 -17.76 9.88
C GLU A 123 3.21 -16.68 9.20
N PHE A 124 2.27 -17.07 8.33
CA PHE A 124 1.32 -16.12 7.76
C PHE A 124 0.46 -15.46 8.85
N TYR A 125 -0.15 -16.25 9.75
CA TYR A 125 -0.98 -15.71 10.81
C TYR A 125 -0.18 -14.93 11.85
N ASP A 126 1.01 -15.38 12.23
CA ASP A 126 1.91 -14.66 13.12
C ASP A 126 2.30 -13.29 12.52
N ALA A 127 2.60 -13.24 11.22
CA ALA A 127 2.90 -11.98 10.53
C ALA A 127 1.68 -11.04 10.49
N VAL A 128 0.47 -11.55 10.23
CA VAL A 128 -0.77 -10.74 10.28
C VAL A 128 -0.98 -10.19 11.70
N THR A 129 -0.79 -11.01 12.73
CA THR A 129 -0.92 -10.60 14.14
C THR A 129 0.06 -9.49 14.50
N VAL A 130 1.31 -9.59 14.07
CA VAL A 130 2.31 -8.54 14.26
C VAL A 130 1.88 -7.25 13.55
N LEU A 131 1.48 -7.31 12.28
CA LEU A 131 1.04 -6.14 11.52
C LEU A 131 -0.22 -5.50 12.11
N ASP A 132 -1.15 -6.30 12.66
CA ASP A 132 -2.33 -5.77 13.36
C ASP A 132 -1.96 -5.01 14.63
N ALA A 133 -0.96 -5.48 15.37
CA ALA A 133 -0.48 -4.86 16.61
C ALA A 133 0.29 -3.55 16.38
N LEU A 134 0.91 -3.35 15.20
CA LEU A 134 1.69 -2.15 14.91
C LEU A 134 0.78 -0.93 14.71
N ASN A 135 1.08 0.15 15.47
CA ASN A 135 0.22 1.33 15.51
C ASN A 135 0.21 2.15 14.22
N THR A 136 1.30 2.11 13.45
CA THR A 136 1.43 2.88 12.21
C THR A 136 1.01 2.08 10.97
N VAL A 137 0.72 0.79 11.09
CA VAL A 137 0.07 0.01 10.05
C VAL A 137 -1.42 0.34 10.07
N ASP A 138 -1.88 1.21 9.18
CA ASP A 138 -3.29 1.62 9.06
C ASP A 138 -4.11 0.68 8.19
N LEU A 139 -3.46 0.10 7.18
CA LEU A 139 -4.10 -0.83 6.24
C LEU A 139 -3.11 -1.92 5.80
N PHE A 140 -3.67 -3.04 5.40
CA PHE A 140 -2.94 -4.04 4.64
C PHE A 140 -2.95 -3.67 3.14
N LYS A 141 -2.14 -4.35 2.37
CA LYS A 141 -2.17 -4.33 0.91
C LYS A 141 -2.66 -5.69 0.40
N ALA A 142 -3.03 -5.79 -0.86
CA ALA A 142 -3.26 -7.08 -1.49
C ALA A 142 -2.03 -7.98 -1.31
N TYR A 143 -2.26 -9.26 -1.13
CA TYR A 143 -1.22 -10.29 -0.95
C TYR A 143 -0.35 -10.14 0.32
N THR A 144 -0.69 -9.25 1.25
CA THR A 144 0.07 -9.06 2.48
C THR A 144 -0.36 -10.08 3.54
N PRO A 145 0.56 -10.69 4.30
CA PRO A 145 2.03 -10.53 4.18
C PRO A 145 2.65 -11.29 3.00
N TYR A 146 2.03 -12.36 2.51
CA TYR A 146 2.59 -13.22 1.46
C TYR A 146 1.60 -13.48 0.34
N PHE A 147 2.12 -13.68 -0.89
CA PHE A 147 1.33 -14.06 -2.08
C PHE A 147 0.72 -15.47 -1.98
N GLY A 148 1.16 -16.26 -1.04
CA GLY A 148 0.66 -17.60 -0.73
C GLY A 148 1.45 -18.19 0.42
N PHE A 149 1.01 -19.34 0.90
CA PHE A 149 1.68 -20.07 1.97
C PHE A 149 1.45 -21.58 1.80
N GLU A 150 2.22 -22.40 2.51
CA GLU A 150 2.20 -23.86 2.35
C GLU A 150 0.79 -24.47 2.48
N GLY A 151 0.52 -25.47 1.66
CA GLY A 151 -0.72 -26.24 1.66
C GLY A 151 -1.91 -25.55 0.99
N VAL A 152 -1.71 -24.38 0.35
CA VAL A 152 -2.77 -23.63 -0.35
C VAL A 152 -2.48 -23.59 -1.85
N PRO A 153 -3.40 -24.05 -2.73
CA PRO A 153 -3.25 -23.90 -4.17
C PRO A 153 -3.11 -22.44 -4.61
N ALA A 154 -2.34 -22.19 -5.64
CA ALA A 154 -2.10 -20.82 -6.13
C ALA A 154 -3.39 -20.07 -6.48
N SER A 155 -4.40 -20.76 -7.03
CA SER A 155 -5.72 -20.20 -7.35
C SER A 155 -6.54 -19.78 -6.12
N MET A 156 -6.26 -20.36 -4.94
CA MET A 156 -6.91 -20.02 -3.67
C MET A 156 -6.11 -19.01 -2.83
N ALA A 157 -4.87 -18.73 -3.20
CA ALA A 157 -3.94 -17.95 -2.36
C ALA A 157 -4.49 -16.59 -1.94
N MET A 158 -5.14 -15.85 -2.87
CA MET A 158 -5.73 -14.55 -2.56
C MET A 158 -6.89 -14.65 -1.57
N LEU A 159 -7.76 -15.63 -1.76
CA LEU A 159 -8.95 -15.79 -0.93
C LEU A 159 -8.57 -16.25 0.48
N GLU A 160 -7.63 -17.17 0.59
CA GLU A 160 -7.07 -17.60 1.89
C GLU A 160 -6.31 -16.46 2.58
N SER A 161 -5.55 -15.65 1.83
CA SER A 161 -4.89 -14.45 2.35
C SER A 161 -5.91 -13.45 2.90
N PHE A 162 -6.97 -13.15 2.14
CA PHE A 162 -8.00 -12.23 2.59
C PHE A 162 -8.73 -12.76 3.83
N ALA A 163 -9.15 -14.03 3.82
CA ALA A 163 -9.82 -14.68 4.95
C ALA A 163 -8.94 -14.70 6.21
N GLY A 164 -7.66 -15.05 6.06
CA GLY A 164 -6.70 -15.06 7.18
C GLY A 164 -6.47 -13.67 7.78
N LYS A 165 -6.34 -12.65 6.94
CA LYS A 165 -6.27 -11.26 7.40
C LYS A 165 -7.56 -10.84 8.11
N ALA A 166 -8.72 -11.20 7.58
CA ALA A 166 -10.00 -10.87 8.20
C ALA A 166 -10.19 -11.52 9.59
N ARG A 167 -9.68 -12.74 9.79
CA ARG A 167 -9.68 -13.43 11.07
C ARG A 167 -8.79 -12.75 12.12
N ASN A 168 -7.65 -12.24 11.68
CA ASN A 168 -6.59 -11.73 12.56
C ASN A 168 -6.41 -10.21 12.54
N SER A 169 -7.30 -9.47 11.86
CA SER A 169 -7.24 -8.01 11.85
C SER A 169 -8.60 -7.40 11.55
N SER A 170 -8.89 -6.26 12.17
CA SER A 170 -10.04 -5.42 11.83
C SER A 170 -9.67 -4.20 11.00
N LYS A 171 -8.40 -4.05 10.62
CA LYS A 171 -7.90 -2.96 9.77
C LYS A 171 -8.42 -3.10 8.35
N PHE A 172 -8.36 -2.01 7.57
CA PHE A 172 -8.74 -2.03 6.16
C PHE A 172 -7.79 -2.95 5.36
N GLN A 173 -8.37 -3.76 4.47
CA GLN A 173 -7.62 -4.76 3.72
C GLN A 173 -8.22 -4.95 2.32
N PRO A 174 -7.56 -4.45 1.27
CA PRO A 174 -7.92 -4.80 -0.11
C PRO A 174 -7.34 -6.16 -0.49
N GLU A 175 -7.81 -6.70 -1.61
CA GLU A 175 -7.18 -7.88 -2.21
C GLU A 175 -7.09 -7.71 -3.74
N GLY A 176 -6.19 -8.47 -4.36
CA GLY A 176 -5.95 -8.46 -5.79
C GLY A 176 -7.01 -9.19 -6.60
N TYR A 177 -6.68 -9.47 -7.85
CA TYR A 177 -7.51 -10.27 -8.75
C TYR A 177 -6.64 -11.29 -9.50
N SER A 178 -7.17 -12.46 -9.70
CA SER A 178 -6.66 -13.50 -10.61
C SER A 178 -7.73 -14.57 -10.77
N ASN A 179 -7.93 -15.06 -11.99
CA ASN A 179 -8.88 -16.15 -12.25
C ASN A 179 -10.28 -15.90 -11.67
N ASN A 180 -10.78 -14.67 -11.77
CA ASN A 180 -12.05 -14.20 -11.20
C ASN A 180 -12.14 -14.26 -9.65
N SER A 181 -11.03 -14.22 -8.92
CA SER A 181 -11.05 -14.23 -7.44
C SER A 181 -11.82 -13.06 -6.84
N GLU A 182 -11.90 -11.93 -7.56
CA GLU A 182 -12.64 -10.74 -7.12
C GLU A 182 -14.15 -11.00 -6.92
N LEU A 183 -14.74 -12.01 -7.59
CA LEU A 183 -16.12 -12.42 -7.35
C LEU A 183 -16.33 -12.86 -5.89
N PHE A 184 -15.40 -13.63 -5.38
CA PHE A 184 -15.45 -14.15 -4.01
C PHE A 184 -14.95 -13.13 -3.00
N THR A 185 -13.93 -12.33 -3.34
CA THR A 185 -13.42 -11.26 -2.46
C THR A 185 -14.49 -10.18 -2.22
N ILE A 186 -15.27 -9.82 -3.24
CA ILE A 186 -16.44 -8.92 -3.10
C ILE A 186 -17.47 -9.52 -2.13
N GLN A 187 -17.79 -10.80 -2.26
CA GLN A 187 -18.73 -11.48 -1.37
C GLN A 187 -18.21 -11.54 0.08
N LEU A 188 -16.93 -11.87 0.26
CA LEU A 188 -16.28 -11.88 1.57
C LEU A 188 -16.35 -10.49 2.22
N ALA A 189 -16.00 -9.43 1.49
CA ALA A 189 -16.05 -8.07 2.01
C ALA A 189 -17.48 -7.67 2.42
N GLN A 190 -18.49 -8.01 1.62
CA GLN A 190 -19.89 -7.75 1.92
C GLN A 190 -20.37 -8.53 3.15
N ALA A 191 -20.03 -9.81 3.27
CA ALA A 191 -20.38 -10.65 4.42
C ALA A 191 -19.73 -10.13 5.71
N LEU A 192 -18.52 -9.57 5.62
CA LEU A 192 -17.80 -8.98 6.75
C LEU A 192 -18.23 -7.53 7.07
N GLY A 193 -19.11 -6.93 6.27
CA GLY A 193 -19.60 -5.56 6.47
C GLY A 193 -18.52 -4.49 6.21
N MET A 194 -17.49 -4.81 5.44
CA MET A 194 -16.38 -3.92 5.12
C MET A 194 -16.34 -3.57 3.63
N GLU A 195 -15.50 -2.61 3.28
CA GLU A 195 -15.17 -2.30 1.89
C GLU A 195 -13.77 -2.81 1.54
N ILE A 196 -13.57 -2.99 0.25
CA ILE A 196 -12.25 -3.18 -0.36
C ILE A 196 -12.06 -2.13 -1.44
N TYR A 197 -10.88 -2.02 -2.00
CA TYR A 197 -10.71 -1.49 -3.35
C TYR A 197 -10.19 -2.60 -4.26
N LEU A 198 -10.64 -2.60 -5.50
CA LEU A 198 -10.10 -3.49 -6.52
C LEU A 198 -9.05 -2.76 -7.35
N TYR A 199 -8.34 -3.51 -8.16
CA TYR A 199 -7.20 -2.99 -8.91
C TYR A 199 -7.51 -2.94 -10.40
N ALA A 200 -7.01 -1.89 -11.08
CA ALA A 200 -6.79 -1.86 -12.51
C ALA A 200 -5.28 -1.67 -12.72
N LEU A 201 -4.56 -2.77 -12.88
CA LEU A 201 -3.11 -2.77 -13.07
C LEU A 201 -2.76 -2.89 -14.55
N PRO A 202 -1.93 -1.99 -15.10
CA PRO A 202 -1.48 -2.10 -16.48
C PRO A 202 -0.44 -3.22 -16.65
N GLY A 203 -0.42 -3.80 -17.83
CA GLY A 203 0.75 -4.50 -18.36
C GLY A 203 1.55 -3.51 -19.20
N SER A 204 2.47 -2.78 -18.56
CA SER A 204 3.23 -1.72 -19.22
C SER A 204 4.12 -2.24 -20.36
N PRO A 205 4.25 -1.51 -21.50
CA PRO A 205 3.68 -0.19 -21.74
C PRO A 205 2.23 -0.19 -22.26
N LEU A 206 1.43 0.75 -21.78
CA LEU A 206 0.18 1.21 -22.37
C LEU A 206 -0.83 0.07 -22.69
N THR A 207 -0.90 -0.98 -21.84
CA THR A 207 -1.74 -2.16 -22.09
C THR A 207 -2.54 -2.54 -20.84
N TYR A 208 -3.79 -2.94 -21.04
CA TYR A 208 -4.65 -3.55 -20.02
C TYR A 208 -5.17 -4.89 -20.50
N PHE A 209 -4.89 -5.93 -19.74
CA PHE A 209 -5.41 -7.27 -19.97
C PHE A 209 -6.84 -7.43 -19.43
N THR A 210 -7.54 -8.44 -19.93
CA THR A 210 -8.96 -8.71 -19.64
C THR A 210 -9.26 -8.72 -18.13
N ASP A 211 -8.45 -9.42 -17.33
CA ASP A 211 -8.71 -9.61 -15.89
C ASP A 211 -8.66 -8.30 -15.11
N ALA A 212 -7.70 -7.41 -15.43
CA ALA A 212 -7.57 -6.12 -14.78
C ALA A 212 -8.79 -5.21 -15.00
N ILE A 213 -9.27 -5.16 -16.24
CA ILE A 213 -10.46 -4.38 -16.60
C ILE A 213 -11.73 -5.00 -16.04
N GLN A 214 -11.83 -6.33 -16.06
CA GLN A 214 -12.96 -7.03 -15.49
C GLN A 214 -13.07 -6.79 -13.98
N ALA A 215 -11.95 -6.88 -13.25
CA ALA A 215 -11.91 -6.62 -11.80
C ALA A 215 -12.30 -5.16 -11.51
N ALA A 216 -11.76 -4.20 -12.26
CA ALA A 216 -12.09 -2.78 -12.09
C ALA A 216 -13.58 -2.49 -12.32
N LEU A 217 -14.18 -3.03 -13.37
CA LEU A 217 -15.61 -2.87 -13.66
C LEU A 217 -16.48 -3.51 -12.57
N ARG A 218 -16.16 -4.73 -12.12
CA ARG A 218 -16.88 -5.39 -11.01
C ARG A 218 -16.76 -4.61 -9.70
N GLY A 219 -15.58 -4.04 -9.42
CA GLY A 219 -15.38 -3.19 -8.26
C GLY A 219 -16.27 -1.95 -8.29
N ALA A 220 -16.30 -1.25 -9.42
CA ALA A 220 -17.18 -0.10 -9.60
C ALA A 220 -18.66 -0.49 -9.50
N GLU A 221 -19.09 -1.61 -10.12
CA GLU A 221 -20.46 -2.12 -10.04
C GLU A 221 -20.88 -2.46 -8.61
N ALA A 222 -19.97 -3.01 -7.81
CA ALA A 222 -20.18 -3.31 -6.39
C ALA A 222 -20.09 -2.06 -5.47
N ASP A 223 -19.92 -0.87 -6.03
CA ASP A 223 -19.75 0.39 -5.32
C ASP A 223 -18.48 0.46 -4.46
N PHE A 224 -17.45 -0.27 -4.82
CA PHE A 224 -16.14 -0.19 -4.21
C PHE A 224 -15.22 0.79 -4.96
N ALA A 225 -14.20 1.30 -4.26
CA ALA A 225 -13.17 2.12 -4.89
C ALA A 225 -12.31 1.28 -5.85
N VAL A 226 -11.70 1.92 -6.83
CA VAL A 226 -10.76 1.27 -7.73
C VAL A 226 -9.40 1.97 -7.64
N LYS A 227 -8.37 1.17 -7.40
CA LYS A 227 -6.98 1.61 -7.45
C LYS A 227 -6.46 1.41 -8.87
N VAL A 228 -5.96 2.49 -9.49
CA VAL A 228 -5.42 2.50 -10.85
C VAL A 228 -3.93 2.79 -10.83
N GLY A 229 -3.15 2.19 -11.75
CA GLY A 229 -1.71 2.38 -11.85
C GLY A 229 -0.92 1.20 -11.28
N ASP A 230 0.23 1.44 -10.66
CA ASP A 230 1.36 0.55 -10.46
C ASP A 230 2.08 0.36 -11.80
N GLY A 231 2.93 1.29 -12.12
CA GLY A 231 3.28 1.63 -13.48
C GLY A 231 4.58 1.04 -14.01
N PRO A 232 5.14 1.74 -15.03
CA PRO A 232 6.20 1.21 -15.85
C PRO A 232 7.58 1.26 -15.20
N MET A 233 8.50 0.45 -15.71
CA MET A 233 9.93 0.51 -15.36
C MET A 233 10.67 1.45 -16.30
N PHE A 234 11.38 2.44 -15.73
CA PHE A 234 12.16 3.43 -16.50
C PHE A 234 13.30 2.74 -17.27
N GLY A 235 13.36 2.98 -18.58
CA GLY A 235 14.32 2.36 -19.48
C GLY A 235 13.94 0.95 -19.96
N GLY A 236 12.84 0.41 -19.47
CA GLY A 236 12.29 -0.89 -19.90
C GLY A 236 10.92 -0.73 -20.53
N THR A 237 9.90 -0.44 -19.74
CA THR A 237 8.51 -0.31 -20.19
C THR A 237 8.01 1.15 -20.19
N ALA A 238 8.91 2.10 -19.92
CA ALA A 238 8.74 3.53 -20.16
C ALA A 238 10.08 4.14 -20.61
N PRO A 239 10.07 5.40 -21.12
CA PRO A 239 11.30 6.13 -21.36
C PRO A 239 12.21 6.17 -20.13
N ALA A 240 13.52 6.19 -20.32
CA ALA A 240 14.48 6.28 -19.22
C ALA A 240 14.46 7.65 -18.50
N THR A 241 13.91 8.68 -19.16
CA THR A 241 13.73 10.00 -18.55
C THR A 241 12.55 10.02 -17.62
N ILE A 242 12.70 10.63 -16.44
CA ILE A 242 11.63 10.71 -15.42
C ILE A 242 10.38 11.40 -16.00
N ALA A 243 10.53 12.48 -16.75
CA ALA A 243 9.39 13.17 -17.38
C ALA A 243 8.64 12.29 -18.39
N GLY A 244 9.35 11.53 -19.23
CA GLY A 244 8.74 10.60 -20.17
C GLY A 244 8.05 9.42 -19.46
N ALA A 245 8.64 8.92 -18.38
CA ALA A 245 8.05 7.88 -17.54
C ALA A 245 6.76 8.39 -16.86
N LEU A 246 6.74 9.64 -16.35
CA LEU A 246 5.53 10.27 -15.80
C LEU A 246 4.40 10.36 -16.83
N ILE A 247 4.70 10.72 -18.09
CA ILE A 247 3.70 10.77 -19.16
C ILE A 247 3.11 9.38 -19.43
N THR A 248 3.97 8.35 -19.54
CA THR A 248 3.53 6.96 -19.75
C THR A 248 2.67 6.48 -18.60
N HIS A 249 3.13 6.66 -17.37
CA HIS A 249 2.41 6.26 -16.17
C HIS A 249 1.07 6.99 -16.02
N ASN A 250 1.04 8.31 -16.22
CA ASN A 250 -0.21 9.07 -16.19
C ASN A 250 -1.20 8.57 -17.25
N ALA A 251 -0.75 8.25 -18.47
CA ALA A 251 -1.62 7.71 -19.51
C ALA A 251 -2.21 6.35 -19.11
N GLU A 252 -1.39 5.48 -18.50
CA GLU A 252 -1.84 4.20 -17.95
C GLU A 252 -2.86 4.39 -16.82
N CYS A 253 -2.65 5.32 -15.89
CA CYS A 253 -3.61 5.59 -14.82
C CYS A 253 -4.92 6.21 -15.34
N VAL A 254 -4.85 7.13 -16.28
CA VAL A 254 -6.01 7.92 -16.76
C VAL A 254 -6.96 7.09 -17.62
N ALA A 255 -6.45 6.17 -18.43
CA ALA A 255 -7.29 5.36 -19.33
C ALA A 255 -8.40 4.56 -18.59
N PRO A 256 -8.10 3.77 -17.55
CA PRO A 256 -9.14 3.09 -16.78
C PRO A 256 -10.03 4.07 -16.01
N ILE A 257 -9.55 5.26 -15.62
CA ILE A 257 -10.41 6.30 -15.01
C ILE A 257 -11.50 6.71 -16.00
N VAL A 258 -11.15 6.99 -17.26
CA VAL A 258 -12.13 7.35 -18.28
C VAL A 258 -13.18 6.24 -18.41
N LEU A 259 -12.75 4.98 -18.57
CA LEU A 259 -13.67 3.85 -18.64
C LEU A 259 -14.62 3.79 -17.44
N LEU A 260 -14.08 3.90 -16.22
CA LEU A 260 -14.87 3.79 -15.00
C LEU A 260 -15.83 4.97 -14.84
N GLN A 261 -15.42 6.19 -15.17
CA GLN A 261 -16.28 7.37 -15.04
C GLN A 261 -17.38 7.44 -16.12
N VAL A 262 -17.18 6.87 -17.29
CA VAL A 262 -18.26 6.74 -18.29
C VAL A 262 -19.19 5.55 -18.00
N ALA A 263 -18.68 4.49 -17.38
CA ALA A 263 -19.49 3.33 -16.98
C ALA A 263 -20.31 3.62 -15.71
N LYS A 264 -19.68 4.27 -14.70
CA LYS A 264 -20.31 4.63 -13.43
C LYS A 264 -19.72 5.96 -12.94
N PRO A 265 -20.33 7.10 -13.28
CA PRO A 265 -19.86 8.42 -12.83
C PRO A 265 -19.75 8.53 -11.31
N GLY A 266 -18.69 9.15 -10.82
CA GLY A 266 -18.41 9.29 -9.38
C GLY A 266 -17.73 8.08 -8.76
N THR A 267 -17.30 7.09 -9.54
CA THR A 267 -16.47 5.98 -9.04
C THR A 267 -15.26 6.53 -8.29
N ARG A 268 -15.06 6.04 -7.06
CA ARG A 268 -13.95 6.44 -6.18
C ARG A 268 -12.64 5.88 -6.70
N ILE A 269 -11.70 6.76 -7.03
CA ILE A 269 -10.41 6.40 -7.64
C ILE A 269 -9.27 6.68 -6.67
N LEU A 270 -8.32 5.74 -6.62
CA LEU A 270 -7.04 5.88 -5.93
C LEU A 270 -5.93 5.69 -6.96
N ALA A 271 -5.21 6.75 -7.29
CA ALA A 271 -4.06 6.66 -8.21
C ALA A 271 -2.84 6.08 -7.49
N SER A 272 -2.16 5.15 -8.12
CA SER A 272 -1.09 4.39 -7.48
C SER A 272 0.24 4.52 -8.21
N HIS A 273 1.31 4.48 -7.43
CA HIS A 273 2.68 4.60 -7.88
C HIS A 273 3.53 3.42 -7.37
N LEU A 274 4.04 2.62 -8.28
CA LEU A 274 5.00 1.54 -8.04
C LEU A 274 5.96 1.47 -9.24
N ASP A 275 6.82 2.48 -9.39
CA ASP A 275 7.67 2.65 -10.57
C ASP A 275 9.13 2.61 -10.16
N PHE A 276 9.95 1.93 -10.95
CA PHE A 276 11.36 1.75 -10.67
C PHE A 276 12.19 1.90 -11.94
N PRO A 277 13.46 2.36 -11.83
CA PRO A 277 14.40 2.24 -12.92
C PRO A 277 14.82 0.78 -13.12
N LEU A 278 15.03 0.42 -14.37
CA LEU A 278 15.68 -0.82 -14.73
C LEU A 278 17.18 -0.72 -14.47
N ASN A 279 17.79 -1.70 -13.85
CA ASN A 279 19.24 -1.82 -13.82
C ASN A 279 19.73 -2.25 -15.21
N MET A 280 20.37 -1.32 -15.91
CA MET A 280 20.81 -1.52 -17.30
C MET A 280 21.93 -2.58 -17.44
N GLN A 281 22.52 -3.03 -16.35
CA GLN A 281 23.56 -4.08 -16.37
C GLN A 281 22.99 -5.49 -16.35
N ASN A 282 21.87 -5.71 -15.67
CA ASN A 282 21.31 -7.04 -15.45
C ASN A 282 19.80 -7.16 -15.74
N GLY A 283 19.13 -6.08 -16.12
CA GLY A 283 17.72 -6.07 -16.47
C GLY A 283 16.75 -6.19 -15.27
N ALA A 284 17.23 -6.16 -14.04
CA ALA A 284 16.39 -6.24 -12.84
C ALA A 284 15.85 -4.86 -12.42
N PRO A 285 14.69 -4.79 -11.76
CA PRO A 285 14.22 -3.55 -11.15
C PRO A 285 15.16 -3.10 -10.03
N THR A 286 15.38 -1.78 -9.92
CA THR A 286 16.19 -1.16 -8.87
C THR A 286 15.28 -0.45 -7.87
N PHE A 287 15.23 -0.93 -6.65
CA PHE A 287 14.46 -0.34 -5.58
C PHE A 287 15.29 0.67 -4.76
N GLY A 288 14.64 1.64 -4.13
CA GLY A 288 15.27 2.62 -3.22
C GLY A 288 16.08 3.70 -3.92
N GLY A 289 16.07 3.77 -5.25
CA GLY A 289 16.82 4.78 -6.01
C GLY A 289 16.20 6.18 -5.92
N ILE A 290 17.06 7.23 -5.91
CA ILE A 290 16.59 8.62 -5.84
C ILE A 290 15.75 9.04 -7.05
N GLY A 291 15.98 8.45 -8.23
CA GLY A 291 15.16 8.67 -9.43
C GLY A 291 13.70 8.26 -9.22
N THR A 292 13.44 7.14 -8.53
CA THR A 292 12.11 6.72 -8.08
C THR A 292 11.48 7.76 -7.17
N SER A 293 12.23 8.29 -6.21
CA SER A 293 11.73 9.33 -5.28
C SER A 293 11.39 10.63 -6.01
N LEU A 294 12.18 11.05 -7.00
CA LEU A 294 11.86 12.21 -7.86
C LEU A 294 10.56 11.98 -8.65
N HIS A 295 10.40 10.80 -9.25
CA HIS A 295 9.16 10.44 -9.95
C HIS A 295 7.97 10.43 -8.99
N THR A 296 8.10 9.84 -7.81
CA THR A 296 7.08 9.81 -6.76
C THR A 296 6.61 11.21 -6.36
N VAL A 297 7.56 12.13 -6.11
CA VAL A 297 7.23 13.51 -5.71
C VAL A 297 6.51 14.25 -6.83
N ALA A 298 6.99 14.13 -8.07
CA ALA A 298 6.36 14.74 -9.24
C ALA A 298 4.97 14.15 -9.51
N PHE A 299 4.80 12.84 -9.41
CA PHE A 299 3.53 12.15 -9.53
C PHE A 299 2.52 12.68 -8.49
N ASN A 300 2.88 12.69 -7.21
CA ASN A 300 2.00 13.20 -6.16
C ASN A 300 1.64 14.68 -6.36
N GLN A 301 2.57 15.51 -6.82
CA GLN A 301 2.30 16.92 -7.13
C GLN A 301 1.26 17.04 -8.24
N ILE A 302 1.42 16.33 -9.35
CA ILE A 302 0.48 16.34 -10.49
C ILE A 302 -0.89 15.85 -10.05
N TRP A 303 -0.96 14.69 -9.43
CA TRP A 303 -2.23 14.05 -9.05
C TRP A 303 -3.00 14.85 -8.00
N ARG A 304 -2.31 15.46 -7.06
CA ARG A 304 -2.91 16.29 -6.03
C ARG A 304 -3.33 17.68 -6.55
N ARG A 305 -2.48 18.30 -7.40
CA ARG A 305 -2.69 19.70 -7.82
C ARG A 305 -3.54 19.83 -9.07
N LYS A 306 -3.34 18.96 -10.04
CA LYS A 306 -3.99 19.02 -11.36
C LYS A 306 -5.23 18.13 -11.44
N TYR A 307 -5.14 16.90 -10.93
CA TYR A 307 -6.23 15.93 -11.07
C TYR A 307 -7.12 15.82 -9.84
N GLU A 308 -6.67 16.32 -8.69
CA GLU A 308 -7.38 16.27 -7.40
C GLU A 308 -7.81 14.85 -6.99
N VAL A 309 -7.04 13.83 -7.35
CA VAL A 309 -7.29 12.42 -7.04
C VAL A 309 -6.32 11.95 -5.95
N PRO A 310 -6.81 11.24 -4.92
CA PRO A 310 -5.97 10.67 -3.87
C PRO A 310 -4.91 9.71 -4.41
N THR A 311 -3.71 9.70 -3.79
CA THR A 311 -2.59 8.88 -4.23
C THR A 311 -2.15 7.85 -3.20
N ALA A 312 -1.73 6.68 -3.71
CA ALA A 312 -1.09 5.60 -2.99
C ALA A 312 0.33 5.40 -3.53
N ASN A 313 1.31 5.29 -2.65
CA ASN A 313 2.70 5.13 -3.07
C ASN A 313 3.31 3.88 -2.47
N LEU A 314 3.87 3.05 -3.33
CA LEU A 314 4.36 1.73 -3.02
C LEU A 314 5.88 1.60 -3.16
N SER A 315 6.57 2.70 -3.46
CA SER A 315 7.99 2.70 -3.82
C SER A 315 8.96 2.83 -2.63
N SER A 316 8.46 2.77 -1.38
CA SER A 316 9.29 2.87 -0.18
C SER A 316 9.90 1.52 0.23
N ILE A 317 10.54 0.87 -0.72
CA ILE A 317 11.18 -0.45 -0.61
C ILE A 317 12.67 -0.36 -0.98
N SER A 318 13.43 -1.39 -0.67
CA SER A 318 14.88 -1.41 -0.82
C SER A 318 15.37 -2.54 -1.70
N SER A 319 16.50 -2.34 -2.39
CA SER A 319 17.24 -3.39 -3.07
C SER A 319 18.10 -4.25 -2.13
N SER A 320 18.25 -3.90 -0.86
CA SER A 320 18.96 -4.74 0.10
C SER A 320 18.25 -6.07 0.33
N LYS A 321 19.01 -7.15 0.49
CA LYS A 321 18.52 -8.52 0.70
C LYS A 321 18.32 -8.84 2.18
N LYS A 322 18.63 -7.90 3.07
CA LYS A 322 18.55 -8.06 4.53
C LYS A 322 18.25 -6.74 5.22
N ALA A 323 17.89 -6.79 6.48
CA ALA A 323 17.72 -5.61 7.32
C ALA A 323 19.10 -5.05 7.72
N ASP A 324 19.63 -4.13 6.91
CA ASP A 324 20.94 -3.51 7.08
C ASP A 324 20.89 -1.98 6.87
N PHE A 325 22.06 -1.36 6.85
CA PHE A 325 22.18 0.09 6.65
C PHE A 325 21.58 0.53 5.31
N GLN A 326 21.77 -0.27 4.21
CA GLN A 326 21.20 0.05 2.91
C GLN A 326 19.66 0.03 2.97
N ALA A 327 19.08 -1.01 3.56
CA ALA A 327 17.62 -1.09 3.74
C ALA A 327 17.10 0.13 4.52
N GLY A 328 17.84 0.57 5.57
CA GLY A 328 17.46 1.71 6.39
C GLY A 328 17.40 3.01 5.61
N TYR A 329 18.48 3.42 4.92
CA TYR A 329 18.49 4.73 4.24
C TYR A 329 17.62 4.77 2.99
N GLU A 330 17.57 3.68 2.18
CA GLU A 330 16.74 3.63 0.97
C GLU A 330 15.25 3.77 1.33
N ARG A 331 14.79 3.03 2.34
CA ARG A 331 13.40 3.08 2.80
C ARG A 331 13.06 4.41 3.48
N ALA A 332 13.95 4.91 4.34
CA ALA A 332 13.75 6.16 5.06
C ALA A 332 13.57 7.34 4.11
N ILE A 333 14.48 7.50 3.14
CA ILE A 333 14.43 8.60 2.17
C ILE A 333 13.17 8.49 1.31
N ALA A 334 12.89 7.29 0.76
CA ALA A 334 11.74 7.10 -0.11
C ALA A 334 10.41 7.35 0.62
N ALA A 335 10.21 6.78 1.82
CA ALA A 335 9.00 6.96 2.61
C ALA A 335 8.81 8.41 3.06
N PHE A 336 9.90 9.07 3.47
CA PHE A 336 9.87 10.47 3.90
C PHE A 336 9.45 11.40 2.76
N LEU A 337 10.09 11.30 1.59
CA LEU A 337 9.76 12.10 0.41
C LEU A 337 8.34 11.81 -0.08
N CYS A 338 7.91 10.57 -0.05
CA CYS A 338 6.56 10.16 -0.37
C CYS A 338 5.52 10.84 0.55
N ALA A 339 5.70 10.75 1.87
CA ALA A 339 4.81 11.39 2.84
C ALA A 339 4.82 12.93 2.73
N GLN A 340 6.00 13.51 2.43
CA GLN A 340 6.17 14.95 2.25
C GLN A 340 5.45 15.49 1.00
N SER A 341 5.44 14.73 -0.10
CA SER A 341 4.94 15.19 -1.40
C SER A 341 3.42 15.15 -1.56
N GLY A 342 2.70 14.58 -0.59
CA GLY A 342 1.25 14.62 -0.62
C GLY A 342 0.54 13.29 -0.76
N ALA A 343 1.25 12.17 -0.73
CA ALA A 343 0.65 10.84 -0.71
C ALA A 343 -0.40 10.70 0.40
N ASN A 344 -1.48 10.01 0.12
CA ASN A 344 -2.49 9.67 1.12
C ASN A 344 -2.20 8.37 1.85
N TYR A 345 -1.51 7.40 1.20
CA TYR A 345 -0.85 6.36 1.94
C TYR A 345 0.51 5.98 1.35
N VAL A 346 1.38 5.48 2.22
CA VAL A 346 2.76 5.07 1.95
C VAL A 346 2.90 3.60 2.32
N ALA A 347 3.18 2.74 1.34
CA ALA A 347 3.47 1.34 1.63
C ALA A 347 4.94 1.19 2.07
N LEU A 348 5.13 0.68 3.29
CA LEU A 348 6.44 0.65 3.93
C LEU A 348 6.74 -0.67 4.63
N HIS A 349 5.81 -1.17 5.48
CA HIS A 349 6.12 -2.16 6.50
C HIS A 349 6.39 -3.57 5.95
N GLY A 350 7.52 -4.14 6.34
CA GLY A 350 7.82 -5.56 6.29
C GLY A 350 8.53 -6.08 5.04
N SER A 351 8.65 -5.29 3.98
CA SER A 351 9.33 -5.73 2.76
C SER A 351 10.84 -5.92 2.98
N VAL A 352 11.41 -6.98 2.41
CA VAL A 352 12.85 -7.22 2.30
C VAL A 352 13.15 -7.52 0.84
N HIS A 353 14.15 -6.88 0.24
CA HIS A 353 14.45 -7.00 -1.19
C HIS A 353 13.22 -6.76 -2.09
N GLY A 354 12.75 -5.54 -2.12
CA GLY A 354 11.57 -5.18 -2.90
C GLY A 354 10.31 -5.89 -2.40
N GLU A 355 9.55 -6.47 -3.32
CA GLU A 355 8.36 -7.27 -3.04
C GLU A 355 8.64 -8.79 -3.04
N LEU A 356 9.91 -9.21 -3.13
CA LEU A 356 10.26 -10.63 -3.22
C LEU A 356 10.09 -11.33 -1.89
N THR A 357 10.38 -10.65 -0.78
CA THR A 357 10.18 -11.23 0.55
C THR A 357 9.56 -10.23 1.52
N HIS A 358 8.88 -10.77 2.52
CA HIS A 358 8.35 -10.03 3.66
C HIS A 358 8.77 -10.73 4.95
N HIS A 359 9.09 -9.93 5.98
CA HIS A 359 9.30 -10.47 7.31
C HIS A 359 8.76 -9.50 8.39
N PRO A 360 8.00 -9.98 9.41
CA PRO A 360 7.41 -9.13 10.44
C PRO A 360 8.44 -8.38 11.29
N LEU A 361 9.67 -8.87 11.43
CA LEU A 361 10.76 -8.11 12.09
C LEU A 361 11.08 -6.81 11.34
N GLN A 362 11.14 -6.84 10.00
CA GLN A 362 11.32 -5.64 9.22
C GLN A 362 10.13 -4.68 9.42
N ALA A 363 8.91 -5.20 9.54
CA ALA A 363 7.75 -4.36 9.80
C ALA A 363 7.83 -3.63 11.14
N ILE A 364 8.42 -4.25 12.17
CA ILE A 364 8.65 -3.60 13.47
C ILE A 364 9.68 -2.46 13.37
N LEU A 365 10.76 -2.64 12.60
CA LEU A 365 11.71 -1.57 12.32
C LEU A 365 11.06 -0.43 11.54
N ASP A 366 10.22 -0.77 10.60
CA ASP A 366 9.48 0.19 9.77
C ASP A 366 8.40 0.96 10.56
N ASP A 367 7.85 0.37 11.64
CA ASP A 367 6.90 1.05 12.55
C ASP A 367 7.56 2.26 13.24
N ASP A 368 8.81 2.13 13.65
CA ASP A 368 9.59 3.25 14.17
C ASP A 368 9.84 4.32 13.11
N LEU A 369 10.18 3.90 11.89
CA LEU A 369 10.40 4.82 10.77
C LEU A 369 9.12 5.57 10.41
N ALA A 370 7.99 4.87 10.29
CA ALA A 370 6.69 5.46 10.02
C ALA A 370 6.27 6.45 11.12
N GLY A 371 6.52 6.10 12.39
CA GLY A 371 6.25 6.97 13.54
C GLY A 371 7.07 8.25 13.51
N MET A 372 8.38 8.17 13.19
CA MET A 372 9.24 9.35 13.02
C MET A 372 8.75 10.25 11.88
N ILE A 373 8.44 9.68 10.73
CA ILE A 373 7.91 10.42 9.58
C ILE A 373 6.57 11.07 9.93
N GLY A 374 5.68 10.30 10.56
CA GLY A 374 4.37 10.79 11.01
C GLY A 374 4.50 11.98 11.96
N ARG A 375 5.36 11.88 12.97
CA ARG A 375 5.63 13.01 13.89
C ARG A 375 6.17 14.25 13.17
N PHE A 376 7.05 14.04 12.19
CA PHE A 376 7.61 15.15 11.41
C PHE A 376 6.54 15.89 10.61
N ILE A 377 5.66 15.17 9.89
CA ILE A 377 4.64 15.81 9.04
C ILE A 377 3.53 16.51 9.84
N GLU A 378 3.36 16.17 11.11
CA GLU A 378 2.48 16.90 12.03
C GLU A 378 3.02 18.27 12.42
N GLY A 379 4.29 18.56 12.15
CA GLY A 379 4.92 19.86 12.35
C GLY A 379 5.02 20.27 13.82
N ILE A 380 5.19 21.55 14.06
CA ILE A 380 5.36 22.16 15.38
C ILE A 380 4.06 22.86 15.77
N THR A 381 3.62 22.67 17.01
CA THR A 381 2.53 23.44 17.59
C THR A 381 3.10 24.70 18.22
N VAL A 382 2.63 25.87 17.79
CA VAL A 382 3.06 27.17 18.31
C VAL A 382 1.88 27.86 18.96
N ASN A 383 1.90 28.01 20.29
CA ASN A 383 0.95 28.75 21.11
C ASN A 383 1.63 29.17 22.43
N ASP A 384 0.94 29.91 23.30
CA ASP A 384 1.52 30.44 24.53
C ASP A 384 2.10 29.34 25.43
N GLU A 385 1.44 28.18 25.54
CA GLU A 385 1.93 27.06 26.33
C GLU A 385 3.21 26.44 25.74
N THR A 386 3.29 26.28 24.41
CA THR A 386 4.45 25.65 23.76
C THR A 386 5.62 26.64 23.57
N LEU A 387 5.35 27.94 23.51
CA LEU A 387 6.39 28.96 23.57
C LEU A 387 7.06 29.03 24.92
N ALA A 388 6.33 28.74 26.01
CA ALA A 388 6.83 28.59 27.37
C ALA A 388 7.67 29.80 27.88
N ILE A 389 7.32 31.01 27.46
CA ILE A 389 8.12 32.25 27.79
C ILE A 389 8.24 32.41 29.29
N ASP A 390 7.11 32.37 30.03
CA ASP A 390 7.10 32.54 31.49
C ASP A 390 7.97 31.48 32.19
N LEU A 391 7.98 30.25 31.67
CA LEU A 391 8.81 29.17 32.20
C LEU A 391 10.30 29.42 31.91
N ILE A 392 10.65 29.97 30.76
CA ILE A 392 12.02 30.35 30.41
C ILE A 392 12.52 31.46 31.35
N GLU A 393 11.66 32.47 31.62
CA GLU A 393 11.95 33.55 32.57
C GLU A 393 12.12 33.04 34.01
N GLU A 394 11.22 32.13 34.46
CA GLU A 394 11.30 31.50 35.77
C GLU A 394 12.60 30.71 35.99
N VAL A 395 13.02 29.94 34.98
CA VAL A 395 14.21 29.08 35.06
C VAL A 395 15.48 29.91 34.97
N GLY A 396 15.52 30.89 34.11
CA GLY A 396 16.69 31.76 33.91
C GLY A 396 17.94 31.04 33.40
N PRO A 397 19.09 31.71 33.46
CA PRO A 397 20.38 31.13 33.04
C PRO A 397 20.91 30.09 34.03
N ILE A 398 21.99 29.39 33.64
CA ILE A 398 22.69 28.43 34.50
C ILE A 398 22.92 29.06 35.89
N PRO A 399 22.61 28.31 37.01
CA PRO A 399 22.31 26.86 37.12
C PRO A 399 20.86 26.45 36.94
N GLY A 400 19.97 27.28 36.39
CA GLY A 400 18.60 26.91 36.07
C GLY A 400 18.53 25.71 35.11
N HIS A 401 17.51 24.88 35.24
CA HIS A 401 17.27 23.72 34.36
C HIS A 401 15.79 23.35 34.27
N PHE A 402 15.40 22.69 33.18
CA PHE A 402 14.01 22.31 32.90
C PHE A 402 13.65 20.88 33.31
N LEU A 403 14.60 20.05 33.77
CA LEU A 403 14.41 18.61 34.00
C LEU A 403 13.28 18.27 34.99
N ASN A 404 13.10 19.09 36.03
CA ASN A 404 12.09 18.87 37.07
C ASN A 404 10.76 19.61 36.82
N LYS A 405 10.61 20.28 35.69
CA LYS A 405 9.42 21.09 35.41
C LYS A 405 8.26 20.23 34.88
N ALA A 406 7.03 20.62 35.24
CA ALA A 406 5.81 19.97 34.79
C ALA A 406 5.66 20.04 33.25
N HIS A 407 6.08 21.14 32.64
CA HIS A 407 6.12 21.35 31.20
C HIS A 407 6.97 20.26 30.51
N THR A 408 8.19 20.02 30.96
CA THR A 408 9.07 18.96 30.40
C THR A 408 8.41 17.60 30.51
N ARG A 409 7.82 17.27 31.68
CA ARG A 409 7.12 15.99 31.91
C ARG A 409 5.93 15.80 30.95
N LYS A 410 5.20 16.87 30.63
CA LYS A 410 4.06 16.85 29.71
C LYS A 410 4.52 16.68 28.25
N TRP A 411 5.51 17.46 27.83
CA TRP A 411 5.78 17.68 26.40
C TRP A 411 6.86 16.77 25.81
N TRP A 412 7.83 16.28 26.56
CA TRP A 412 8.98 15.59 25.98
C TRP A 412 8.64 14.36 25.12
N LYS A 413 7.59 13.59 25.47
CA LYS A 413 7.12 12.45 24.66
C LYS A 413 6.24 12.86 23.50
N LEU A 414 5.55 13.99 23.61
CA LEU A 414 4.66 14.50 22.56
C LEU A 414 5.45 15.20 21.45
N GLU A 415 6.49 15.93 21.82
CA GLU A 415 7.36 16.65 20.87
C GLU A 415 8.39 15.73 20.21
N GLN A 416 8.86 14.73 20.91
CA GLN A 416 9.82 13.75 20.41
C GLN A 416 9.12 12.43 20.14
N PHE A 417 9.44 11.81 19.01
CA PHE A 417 9.06 10.41 18.80
C PHE A 417 10.04 9.50 19.54
N VAL A 418 9.52 8.58 20.34
CA VAL A 418 10.34 7.60 21.07
C VAL A 418 10.24 6.25 20.34
N PRO A 419 11.30 5.85 19.61
CA PRO A 419 11.29 4.57 18.90
C PRO A 419 11.28 3.39 19.88
N ARG A 420 10.84 2.23 19.41
CA ARG A 420 10.73 1.00 20.19
C ARG A 420 11.80 -0.03 19.86
N ALA A 421 12.31 -0.01 18.63
CA ALA A 421 13.35 -0.92 18.16
C ALA A 421 14.71 -0.25 18.01
N ALA A 422 14.82 1.08 18.14
CA ALA A 422 16.10 1.79 18.11
C ALA A 422 16.69 1.95 19.50
N ASP A 423 18.00 1.70 19.64
CA ASP A 423 18.74 1.91 20.88
C ASP A 423 18.79 3.41 21.29
N ARG A 424 18.59 3.70 22.58
CA ARG A 424 18.69 5.03 23.19
C ARG A 424 19.40 5.00 24.53
N LEU A 425 20.10 3.91 24.84
CA LEU A 425 20.89 3.76 26.06
C LEU A 425 22.16 4.60 25.99
N THR A 426 22.71 4.95 27.17
CA THR A 426 24.09 5.44 27.24
C THR A 426 25.07 4.32 26.88
N TYR A 427 26.26 4.66 26.45
CA TYR A 427 27.24 3.65 26.06
C TYR A 427 27.51 2.58 27.14
N PRO A 428 27.69 2.93 28.47
CA PRO A 428 27.79 1.91 29.50
C PRO A 428 26.57 1.04 29.68
N GLU A 429 25.38 1.61 29.60
CA GLU A 429 24.12 0.85 29.67
C GLU A 429 23.98 -0.13 28.51
N TRP A 430 24.29 0.31 27.27
CA TRP A 430 24.29 -0.53 26.09
C TRP A 430 25.26 -1.72 26.20
N MET A 431 26.47 -1.46 26.72
CA MET A 431 27.46 -2.52 27.01
C MET A 431 26.90 -3.55 28.00
N ASN A 432 26.26 -3.08 29.08
CA ASN A 432 25.65 -3.94 30.11
C ASN A 432 24.41 -4.68 29.60
N ALA A 433 23.65 -4.09 28.69
CA ALA A 433 22.47 -4.71 28.05
C ALA A 433 22.83 -5.75 26.97
N GLY A 434 24.11 -6.08 26.79
CA GLY A 434 24.56 -7.11 25.85
C GLY A 434 24.78 -6.60 24.43
N LYS A 435 24.98 -5.30 24.24
CA LYS A 435 25.30 -4.66 22.95
C LYS A 435 24.23 -4.91 21.87
N LYS A 436 22.97 -4.85 22.27
CA LYS A 436 21.84 -5.15 21.39
C LYS A 436 21.80 -4.22 20.18
N SER A 437 21.50 -4.80 19.03
CA SER A 437 21.17 -4.11 17.78
C SER A 437 19.66 -3.80 17.70
N CYS A 438 19.27 -3.00 16.71
CA CYS A 438 17.85 -2.78 16.42
C CYS A 438 17.09 -4.08 16.06
N LEU A 439 17.77 -5.05 15.44
CA LEU A 439 17.19 -6.37 15.15
C LEU A 439 16.90 -7.17 16.41
N ASP A 440 17.74 -7.06 17.44
CA ASP A 440 17.52 -7.74 18.72
C ASP A 440 16.30 -7.17 19.44
N TYR A 441 16.16 -5.84 19.46
CA TYR A 441 14.94 -5.18 19.99
C TYR A 441 13.69 -5.55 19.18
N ALA A 442 13.79 -5.64 17.85
CA ALA A 442 12.68 -6.06 17.02
C ALA A 442 12.27 -7.52 17.29
N ARG A 443 13.21 -8.44 17.52
CA ARG A 443 12.92 -9.84 17.93
C ARG A 443 12.18 -9.90 19.27
N GLU A 444 12.65 -9.15 20.27
CA GLU A 444 12.00 -9.05 21.57
C GLU A 444 10.57 -8.50 21.42
N ARG A 445 10.41 -7.45 20.63
CA ARG A 445 9.09 -6.85 20.39
C ARG A 445 8.15 -7.79 19.64
N MET A 446 8.64 -8.56 18.67
CA MET A 446 7.84 -9.58 17.98
C MET A 446 7.36 -10.66 18.93
N ALA A 447 8.24 -11.18 19.80
CA ALA A 447 7.89 -12.17 20.79
C ALA A 447 6.84 -11.63 21.79
N GLU A 448 7.00 -10.39 22.25
CA GLU A 448 6.01 -9.71 23.10
C GLU A 448 4.64 -9.60 22.42
N ILE A 449 4.60 -9.14 21.17
CA ILE A 449 3.36 -9.00 20.39
C ILE A 449 2.66 -10.35 20.27
N LEU A 450 3.37 -11.38 19.84
CA LEU A 450 2.80 -12.72 19.65
C LEU A 450 2.29 -13.34 20.96
N ALA A 451 2.87 -12.96 22.11
CA ALA A 451 2.44 -13.43 23.41
C ALA A 451 1.24 -12.64 24.00
N THR A 452 1.05 -11.40 23.61
CA THR A 452 0.12 -10.48 24.33
C THR A 452 -0.96 -9.85 23.46
N HIS A 453 -0.73 -9.73 22.13
CA HIS A 453 -1.71 -9.11 21.26
C HIS A 453 -2.83 -10.06 20.87
N ASN A 454 -4.05 -9.61 21.06
CA ASN A 454 -5.26 -10.35 20.68
C ASN A 454 -5.99 -9.52 19.60
N PRO A 455 -5.99 -9.97 18.34
CA PRO A 455 -6.76 -9.32 17.28
C PRO A 455 -8.26 -9.29 17.62
N THR A 456 -8.95 -8.27 17.12
CA THR A 456 -10.42 -8.18 17.29
C THR A 456 -11.08 -9.38 16.61
N PRO A 457 -11.86 -10.20 17.35
CA PRO A 457 -12.49 -11.39 16.79
C PRO A 457 -13.53 -11.05 15.71
N LEU A 458 -13.89 -12.04 14.93
CA LEU A 458 -15.02 -11.96 14.01
C LEU A 458 -16.33 -11.85 14.79
N ALA A 459 -17.33 -11.20 14.21
CA ALA A 459 -18.69 -11.22 14.75
C ALA A 459 -19.34 -12.61 14.55
N PRO A 460 -20.35 -12.96 15.36
CA PRO A 460 -21.08 -14.23 15.19
C PRO A 460 -21.57 -14.41 13.75
N GLY A 461 -21.36 -15.60 13.18
CA GLY A 461 -21.76 -15.97 11.81
C GLY A 461 -20.77 -15.58 10.73
N GLN A 462 -19.81 -14.68 11.00
CA GLN A 462 -18.84 -14.26 9.97
C GLN A 462 -17.85 -15.38 9.60
N GLU A 463 -17.48 -16.25 10.55
CA GLU A 463 -16.61 -17.39 10.26
C GLU A 463 -17.30 -18.39 9.33
N GLU A 464 -18.58 -18.70 9.58
CA GLU A 464 -19.39 -19.57 8.74
C GLU A 464 -19.56 -18.99 7.33
N ASP A 465 -19.75 -17.68 7.22
CA ASP A 465 -19.80 -17.00 5.93
C ASP A 465 -18.50 -17.08 5.17
N ILE A 466 -17.35 -16.88 5.82
CA ILE A 466 -16.01 -17.03 5.24
C ILE A 466 -15.86 -18.44 4.68
N GLU A 467 -16.08 -19.47 5.49
CA GLU A 467 -15.91 -20.86 5.06
C GLU A 467 -16.86 -21.26 3.94
N ARG A 468 -18.11 -20.80 3.98
CA ARG A 468 -19.08 -21.02 2.91
C ARG A 468 -18.62 -20.43 1.58
N ILE A 469 -18.06 -19.20 1.60
CA ILE A 469 -17.59 -18.53 0.38
C ILE A 469 -16.29 -19.18 -0.12
N LEU A 470 -15.38 -19.56 0.78
CA LEU A 470 -14.17 -20.30 0.40
C LEU A 470 -14.52 -21.66 -0.23
N GLU A 471 -15.52 -22.37 0.29
CA GLU A 471 -15.95 -23.64 -0.29
C GLU A 471 -16.58 -23.45 -1.69
N GLN A 472 -17.34 -22.39 -1.90
CA GLN A 472 -17.84 -22.03 -3.24
C GLN A 472 -16.68 -21.75 -4.22
N ALA A 473 -15.63 -21.07 -3.76
CA ALA A 473 -14.45 -20.81 -4.58
C ALA A 473 -13.66 -22.10 -4.89
N ARG A 474 -13.46 -22.98 -3.90
CA ARG A 474 -12.82 -24.31 -4.09
C ARG A 474 -13.56 -25.11 -5.20
N LYS A 475 -14.89 -25.15 -5.11
CA LYS A 475 -15.72 -25.84 -6.11
C LYS A 475 -15.58 -25.20 -7.49
N TYR A 476 -15.69 -23.88 -7.57
CA TYR A 476 -15.53 -23.13 -8.81
C TYR A 476 -14.17 -23.39 -9.49
N TYR A 477 -13.07 -23.28 -8.74
CA TYR A 477 -11.74 -23.50 -9.30
C TYR A 477 -11.48 -24.95 -9.68
N LYS A 478 -12.06 -25.90 -8.94
CA LYS A 478 -12.01 -27.31 -9.30
C LYS A 478 -12.76 -27.58 -10.62
N GLU A 479 -13.97 -27.05 -10.78
CA GLU A 479 -14.77 -27.16 -12.00
C GLU A 479 -14.09 -26.48 -13.20
N LYS A 480 -13.31 -25.44 -12.98
CA LYS A 480 -12.51 -24.76 -14.01
C LYS A 480 -11.17 -25.45 -14.31
N GLY A 481 -10.83 -26.52 -13.62
CA GLY A 481 -9.54 -27.22 -13.78
C GLY A 481 -8.34 -26.43 -13.29
N LEU A 482 -8.55 -25.43 -12.42
CA LEU A 482 -7.49 -24.59 -11.83
C LEU A 482 -6.96 -25.12 -10.51
N ILE A 483 -7.50 -26.22 -10.01
CA ILE A 483 -7.02 -27.01 -8.89
C ILE A 483 -7.07 -28.48 -9.30
N SER A 484 -5.95 -29.16 -9.31
CA SER A 484 -5.85 -30.59 -9.58
C SER A 484 -6.42 -31.42 -8.42
N ASP A 485 -6.62 -32.74 -8.65
CA ASP A 485 -7.07 -33.65 -7.58
C ASP A 485 -6.02 -33.77 -6.47
N GLU A 486 -4.74 -33.80 -6.81
CA GLU A 486 -3.63 -33.86 -5.88
C GLU A 486 -3.51 -32.60 -5.03
N GLU A 487 -3.56 -31.41 -5.66
CA GLU A 487 -3.57 -30.12 -4.94
C GLU A 487 -4.77 -30.02 -4.00
N MET A 488 -5.97 -30.44 -4.44
CA MET A 488 -7.16 -30.43 -3.60
C MET A 488 -7.04 -31.40 -2.43
N ALA A 489 -6.42 -32.57 -2.60
CA ALA A 489 -6.18 -33.51 -1.52
C ALA A 489 -5.23 -32.93 -0.47
N THR A 490 -4.10 -32.36 -0.91
CA THR A 490 -3.11 -31.67 -0.05
C THR A 490 -3.76 -30.51 0.68
N TYR A 491 -4.56 -29.69 -0.01
CA TYR A 491 -5.26 -28.55 0.57
C TYR A 491 -6.25 -29.00 1.65
N ARG A 492 -7.06 -30.03 1.38
CA ARG A 492 -7.98 -30.59 2.39
C ARG A 492 -7.24 -31.18 3.59
N GLN A 493 -6.09 -31.80 3.37
CA GLN A 493 -5.25 -32.30 4.46
C GLN A 493 -4.77 -31.14 5.35
N SER A 494 -4.35 -30.02 4.78
CA SER A 494 -3.95 -28.84 5.55
C SER A 494 -5.11 -28.22 6.36
N MET A 495 -6.35 -28.32 5.87
CA MET A 495 -7.55 -27.87 6.60
C MET A 495 -7.99 -28.82 7.72
N ASN A 496 -7.63 -30.10 7.65
CA ASN A 496 -7.95 -31.08 8.70
C ASN A 496 -6.98 -31.02 9.89
N SER A 497 -6.02 -30.12 9.89
CA SER A 497 -5.19 -29.86 11.07
C SER A 497 -6.03 -29.45 12.26
N ALA A 498 -5.70 -29.96 13.45
CA ALA A 498 -6.40 -29.60 14.71
C ALA A 498 -6.33 -28.08 14.99
N ASN A 499 -5.40 -27.39 14.36
CA ASN A 499 -5.18 -25.95 14.54
C ASN A 499 -5.73 -25.11 13.37
N TYR A 500 -6.41 -25.71 12.38
CA TYR A 500 -7.03 -24.92 11.30
C TYR A 500 -8.00 -23.89 11.88
N PRO A 501 -8.03 -22.65 11.38
CA PRO A 501 -7.24 -22.15 10.24
C PRO A 501 -5.84 -21.64 10.59
N TYR A 502 -5.39 -21.71 11.80
CA TYR A 502 -4.19 -21.02 12.31
C TYR A 502 -2.88 -21.84 12.26
N GLY A 503 -2.91 -23.11 11.90
CA GLY A 503 -1.66 -23.90 11.86
C GLY A 503 -1.79 -25.33 11.41
#